data_a607480a3a8316a7b85d2f8861f632a6
#
_entry.id   a607480a3a8316a7b85d2f8861f632a6
#
_cell.length_a   1.000
_cell.length_b   1.000
_cell.length_c   1.000
_cell.angle_alpha   90.00
_cell.angle_beta   90.00
_cell.angle_gamma   90.00
#
_symmetry.space_group_name_H-M   'P 1'
#
loop_
_entity.id
_entity.type
_entity.pdbx_description
1 polymer ?
#
loop_
_entity_poly.entity_id
_entity_poly.type
_entity_poly.pdbx_seq_one_letter_code
_entity_poly.pdbx_strand_id
1 'polypeptide(L)'
;MQFSAAVFTGTFVLSAALVALTVWICRKRGWVARPRSDRWHRGTPSLFGGVPIWLTCVCVCFVVLPVSDIVVWKLLGVSSLMFLLGLADDVLHLRPHTKLAGQLLAASLVVGSGIVYPLQQNAIVNAVISLLWIVGITNAFNLLDNMDGLTAGVALISAIYLAIFYGGSGSWDYASLAVVVAGVTAGFLLFNFNPARIFMGDSGSLFLGFLLGTTSLLEMTHVSGVPALVLAPVVVLAIPVFDTLFVSVTRRLRGQAVSQGGTDHSSHRLVQLGLNERSAVLLLYVLSVASGAVALAARHILSSRAVGLIGFWFLFLLLFGIHLFRSETIAPANHQHHTTNTLLRRLLARDTLAFVLDPVALSLAYYLAYFLRFRASVPHSDVELFLRTLPIVMALKFVCLWGCQVYSRSWWRGSIADSYRLAKATLAGEAVTLLFLIGIYRFAGFSRVVFVLDALFSWALLLAIRQSFSLFRSSLGRWGLSNGEQRRVFVLGTSERTELALRYLRDRRIACAGLIDTNGGGDLGRWVWGTRVIGGLKDLSRLGYNHRVSEIILPEDESVPYSDVEFRVHCQQAHLRLIKLGLYSVEGDSATDWQ
;
A
#
# COMPACT_ATOMS: atom_id res chain seq x y z
N MET A 1 12.39 24.84 18.37
CA MET A 1 11.08 24.16 18.27
C MET A 1 9.90 25.13 18.11
N GLN A 2 9.72 26.14 18.97
CA GLN A 2 8.58 27.07 18.85
C GLN A 2 8.58 27.87 17.52
N PHE A 3 9.73 28.35 17.07
CA PHE A 3 9.87 29.05 15.78
C PHE A 3 9.48 28.15 14.59
N SER A 4 9.96 26.91 14.56
CA SER A 4 9.63 25.97 13.47
C SER A 4 8.13 25.63 13.43
N ALA A 5 7.47 25.52 14.59
CA ALA A 5 6.03 25.29 14.67
C ALA A 5 5.23 26.50 14.17
N ALA A 6 5.65 27.74 14.50
CA ALA A 6 5.01 28.95 14.01
C ALA A 6 5.16 29.10 12.49
N VAL A 7 6.35 28.83 11.95
CA VAL A 7 6.62 28.84 10.51
C VAL A 7 5.75 27.82 9.79
N PHE A 8 5.70 26.58 10.29
CA PHE A 8 4.85 25.52 9.71
C PHE A 8 3.37 25.96 9.68
N THR A 9 2.85 26.41 10.83
CA THR A 9 1.44 26.79 10.96
C THR A 9 1.10 27.98 10.07
N GLY A 10 1.94 29.01 10.06
CA GLY A 10 1.73 30.19 9.19
C GLY A 10 1.77 29.80 7.70
N THR A 11 2.71 28.97 7.31
CA THR A 11 2.83 28.48 5.93
C THR A 11 1.63 27.62 5.54
N PHE A 12 1.21 26.72 6.42
CA PHE A 12 0.02 25.88 6.22
C PHE A 12 -1.24 26.71 5.98
N VAL A 13 -1.49 27.71 6.84
CA VAL A 13 -2.68 28.57 6.74
C VAL A 13 -2.62 29.40 5.45
N LEU A 14 -1.47 29.99 5.12
CA LEU A 14 -1.31 30.78 3.89
C LEU A 14 -1.51 29.90 2.64
N SER A 15 -0.89 28.70 2.63
CA SER A 15 -1.06 27.74 1.54
C SER A 15 -2.54 27.35 1.37
N ALA A 16 -3.21 26.97 2.46
CA ALA A 16 -4.63 26.60 2.40
C ALA A 16 -5.49 27.75 1.87
N ALA A 17 -5.24 29.00 2.29
CA ALA A 17 -5.96 30.18 1.82
C ALA A 17 -5.72 30.44 0.31
N LEU A 18 -4.47 30.38 -0.14
CA LEU A 18 -4.14 30.58 -1.56
C LEU A 18 -4.66 29.46 -2.45
N VAL A 19 -4.64 28.22 -1.97
CA VAL A 19 -5.25 27.09 -2.68
C VAL A 19 -6.76 27.26 -2.79
N ALA A 20 -7.44 27.64 -1.70
CA ALA A 20 -8.88 27.93 -1.73
C ALA A 20 -9.23 29.04 -2.71
N LEU A 21 -8.45 30.12 -2.72
CA LEU A 21 -8.59 31.22 -3.67
C LEU A 21 -8.40 30.73 -5.12
N THR A 22 -7.36 29.94 -5.36
CA THR A 22 -7.08 29.35 -6.71
C THR A 22 -8.25 28.48 -7.16
N VAL A 23 -8.79 27.62 -6.29
CA VAL A 23 -9.96 26.78 -6.59
C VAL A 23 -11.16 27.67 -6.97
N TRP A 24 -11.40 28.73 -6.23
CA TRP A 24 -12.50 29.67 -6.51
C TRP A 24 -12.33 30.37 -7.87
N ILE A 25 -11.12 30.90 -8.15
CA ILE A 25 -10.80 31.56 -9.43
C ILE A 25 -10.96 30.60 -10.61
N CYS A 26 -10.38 29.39 -10.49
CA CYS A 26 -10.41 28.39 -11.56
C CYS A 26 -11.86 27.96 -11.87
N ARG A 27 -12.68 27.75 -10.83
CA ARG A 27 -14.10 27.40 -11.04
C ARG A 27 -14.87 28.54 -11.71
N LYS A 28 -14.63 29.80 -11.30
CA LYS A 28 -15.27 30.98 -11.90
C LYS A 28 -14.86 31.16 -13.37
N ARG A 29 -13.62 30.82 -13.72
CA ARG A 29 -13.08 30.95 -15.08
C ARG A 29 -13.30 29.71 -15.94
N GLY A 30 -13.81 28.62 -15.39
CA GLY A 30 -13.96 27.34 -16.09
C GLY A 30 -12.65 26.58 -16.33
N TRP A 31 -11.57 26.93 -15.60
CA TRP A 31 -10.27 26.25 -15.68
C TRP A 31 -10.28 24.98 -14.84
N VAL A 32 -11.06 24.00 -15.29
CA VAL A 32 -11.27 22.73 -14.62
C VAL A 32 -10.93 21.57 -15.54
N ALA A 33 -10.44 20.48 -14.96
CA ALA A 33 -10.16 19.27 -15.71
C ALA A 33 -11.45 18.63 -16.21
N ARG A 34 -11.52 18.34 -17.52
CA ARG A 34 -12.66 17.62 -18.09
C ARG A 34 -12.55 16.13 -17.72
N PRO A 35 -13.67 15.47 -17.37
CA PRO A 35 -13.67 14.02 -17.15
C PRO A 35 -13.14 13.30 -18.39
N ARG A 36 -12.14 12.44 -18.22
CA ARG A 36 -11.61 11.56 -19.26
C ARG A 36 -11.88 10.11 -18.86
N SER A 37 -12.15 9.24 -19.83
CA SER A 37 -12.41 7.81 -19.60
C SER A 37 -11.21 7.04 -19.05
N ASP A 38 -10.01 7.58 -19.23
CA ASP A 38 -8.75 7.01 -18.78
C ASP A 38 -8.34 7.43 -17.35
N ARG A 39 -9.09 8.34 -16.71
CA ARG A 39 -8.86 8.81 -15.35
C ARG A 39 -9.97 8.41 -14.40
N TRP A 40 -9.63 8.09 -13.18
CA TRP A 40 -10.54 7.61 -12.12
C TRP A 40 -11.49 8.70 -11.58
N HIS A 41 -11.25 9.98 -11.91
CA HIS A 41 -12.00 11.11 -11.36
C HIS A 41 -13.39 11.25 -11.97
N ARG A 42 -14.40 11.24 -11.11
CA ARG A 42 -15.79 11.57 -11.47
C ARG A 42 -16.10 13.06 -11.34
N GLY A 43 -15.19 13.86 -10.76
CA GLY A 43 -15.33 15.29 -10.52
C GLY A 43 -14.67 16.16 -11.59
N THR A 44 -14.80 17.47 -11.45
CA THR A 44 -14.11 18.50 -12.26
C THR A 44 -13.13 19.27 -11.38
N PRO A 45 -11.95 18.72 -11.00
CA PRO A 45 -10.98 19.41 -10.18
C PRO A 45 -10.44 20.64 -10.90
N SER A 46 -10.10 21.68 -10.14
CA SER A 46 -9.46 22.89 -10.65
C SER A 46 -8.03 22.56 -11.12
N LEU A 47 -7.56 23.28 -12.13
CA LEU A 47 -6.20 23.22 -12.63
C LEU A 47 -5.28 24.21 -11.87
N PHE A 48 -3.99 24.19 -12.19
CA PHE A 48 -2.99 25.17 -11.71
C PHE A 48 -2.69 25.13 -10.20
N GLY A 49 -2.72 23.95 -9.58
CA GLY A 49 -2.35 23.80 -8.16
C GLY A 49 -0.89 24.10 -7.84
N GLY A 50 0.00 24.06 -8.83
CA GLY A 50 1.39 24.47 -8.68
C GLY A 50 1.55 25.97 -8.37
N VAL A 51 0.61 26.82 -8.82
CA VAL A 51 0.69 28.28 -8.59
C VAL A 51 0.63 28.63 -7.10
N PRO A 52 -0.39 28.21 -6.31
CA PRO A 52 -0.41 28.48 -4.89
C PRO A 52 0.72 27.79 -4.12
N ILE A 53 1.19 26.61 -4.55
CA ILE A 53 2.35 25.92 -3.97
C ILE A 53 3.61 26.79 -4.10
N TRP A 54 3.95 27.21 -5.32
CA TRP A 54 5.11 28.04 -5.60
C TRP A 54 5.02 29.40 -4.91
N LEU A 55 3.90 30.10 -5.06
CA LEU A 55 3.71 31.43 -4.49
C LEU A 55 3.84 31.42 -2.96
N THR A 56 3.20 30.45 -2.27
CA THR A 56 3.34 30.31 -0.82
C THR A 56 4.78 30.05 -0.43
N CYS A 57 5.45 29.11 -1.11
CA CYS A 57 6.83 28.76 -0.81
C CYS A 57 7.75 29.99 -0.92
N VAL A 58 7.69 30.72 -2.02
CA VAL A 58 8.53 31.90 -2.26
C VAL A 58 8.21 32.99 -1.25
N CYS A 59 6.95 33.37 -1.05
CA CYS A 59 6.55 34.43 -0.12
C CYS A 59 7.01 34.14 1.32
N VAL A 60 6.84 32.91 1.80
CA VAL A 60 7.24 32.57 3.17
C VAL A 60 8.76 32.49 3.31
N CYS A 61 9.46 31.95 2.31
CA CYS A 61 10.91 31.96 2.32
C CYS A 61 11.49 33.38 2.39
N PHE A 62 10.89 34.37 1.71
CA PHE A 62 11.30 35.78 1.83
C PHE A 62 11.16 36.37 3.23
N VAL A 63 10.23 35.85 4.03
CA VAL A 63 10.00 36.31 5.41
C VAL A 63 10.88 35.58 6.42
N VAL A 64 11.12 34.28 6.17
CA VAL A 64 11.68 33.38 7.18
C VAL A 64 13.19 33.19 7.01
N LEU A 65 13.70 33.17 5.77
CA LEU A 65 15.09 32.84 5.48
C LEU A 65 15.98 34.10 5.44
N PRO A 66 17.22 34.03 5.97
CA PRO A 66 18.13 35.15 5.92
C PRO A 66 18.57 35.44 4.46
N VAL A 67 18.55 36.69 4.10
CA VAL A 67 18.97 37.16 2.75
C VAL A 67 20.46 36.84 2.47
N SER A 68 21.25 36.65 3.51
CA SER A 68 22.68 36.30 3.44
C SER A 68 22.93 34.86 2.98
N ASP A 69 21.99 33.94 3.08
CA ASP A 69 22.16 32.57 2.60
C ASP A 69 21.95 32.49 1.08
N ILE A 70 22.99 32.80 0.35
CA ILE A 70 22.99 32.81 -1.12
C ILE A 70 22.69 31.43 -1.73
N VAL A 71 22.97 30.33 -1.01
CA VAL A 71 22.72 28.95 -1.47
C VAL A 71 21.24 28.67 -1.57
N VAL A 72 20.49 28.99 -0.52
CA VAL A 72 19.03 28.80 -0.49
C VAL A 72 18.33 29.66 -1.54
N TRP A 73 18.77 30.90 -1.71
CA TRP A 73 18.18 31.80 -2.73
C TRP A 73 18.46 31.37 -4.17
N LYS A 74 19.68 30.89 -4.46
CA LYS A 74 19.99 30.26 -5.77
C LYS A 74 19.08 29.06 -6.02
N LEU A 75 18.90 28.19 -4.99
CA LEU A 75 18.08 27.01 -5.09
C LEU A 75 16.61 27.36 -5.34
N LEU A 76 16.05 28.32 -4.61
CA LEU A 76 14.68 28.81 -4.85
C LEU A 76 14.51 29.43 -6.23
N GLY A 77 15.50 30.20 -6.68
CA GLY A 77 15.50 30.81 -8.01
C GLY A 77 15.48 29.76 -9.13
N VAL A 78 16.35 28.76 -9.04
CA VAL A 78 16.41 27.67 -10.04
C VAL A 78 15.14 26.77 -9.93
N SER A 79 14.65 26.50 -8.73
CA SER A 79 13.37 25.77 -8.55
C SER A 79 12.19 26.53 -9.16
N SER A 80 12.23 27.89 -9.13
CA SER A 80 11.20 28.71 -9.79
C SER A 80 11.26 28.61 -11.31
N LEU A 81 12.44 28.36 -11.91
CA LEU A 81 12.53 28.02 -13.34
C LEU A 81 11.81 26.68 -13.63
N MET A 82 11.91 25.73 -12.72
CA MET A 82 11.19 24.46 -12.86
C MET A 82 9.67 24.63 -12.74
N PHE A 83 9.21 25.52 -11.84
CA PHE A 83 7.80 25.94 -11.79
C PHE A 83 7.35 26.53 -13.13
N LEU A 84 8.13 27.46 -13.71
CA LEU A 84 7.79 28.09 -14.99
C LEU A 84 7.77 27.07 -16.14
N LEU A 85 8.73 26.14 -16.17
CA LEU A 85 8.77 25.05 -17.14
C LEU A 85 7.54 24.16 -17.04
N GLY A 86 7.14 23.77 -15.82
CA GLY A 86 5.94 22.99 -15.58
C GLY A 86 4.65 23.75 -15.91
N LEU A 87 4.59 25.04 -15.61
CA LEU A 87 3.45 25.89 -15.99
C LEU A 87 3.33 26.01 -17.52
N ALA A 88 4.47 26.15 -18.21
CA ALA A 88 4.48 26.12 -19.67
C ALA A 88 4.00 24.77 -20.21
N ASP A 89 4.33 23.66 -19.54
CA ASP A 89 3.83 22.34 -19.93
C ASP A 89 2.33 22.17 -19.67
N ASP A 90 1.84 22.60 -18.52
CA ASP A 90 0.41 22.58 -18.19
C ASP A 90 -0.46 23.31 -19.23
N VAL A 91 0.09 24.36 -19.87
CA VAL A 91 -0.61 25.18 -20.86
C VAL A 91 -0.31 24.75 -22.32
N LEU A 92 0.97 24.49 -22.66
CA LEU A 92 1.42 24.29 -24.03
C LEU A 92 1.62 22.82 -24.41
N HIS A 93 1.59 21.90 -23.44
CA HIS A 93 1.81 20.46 -23.62
C HIS A 93 3.15 20.18 -24.31
N LEU A 94 4.25 20.51 -23.64
CA LEU A 94 5.61 20.40 -24.15
C LEU A 94 5.99 18.96 -24.48
N ARG A 95 6.88 18.80 -25.45
CA ARG A 95 7.44 17.49 -25.79
C ARG A 95 8.35 16.97 -24.67
N PRO A 96 8.41 15.66 -24.39
CA PRO A 96 9.22 15.10 -23.29
C PRO A 96 10.70 15.52 -23.32
N HIS A 97 11.31 15.59 -24.51
CA HIS A 97 12.69 16.00 -24.65
C HIS A 97 12.93 17.48 -24.32
N THR A 98 11.94 18.36 -24.56
CA THR A 98 12.03 19.79 -24.19
C THR A 98 12.00 19.95 -22.67
N LYS A 99 11.11 19.19 -21.99
CA LYS A 99 11.07 19.15 -20.53
C LYS A 99 12.38 18.64 -19.94
N LEU A 100 12.91 17.55 -20.48
CA LEU A 100 14.19 16.99 -20.03
C LEU A 100 15.35 17.97 -20.22
N ALA A 101 15.41 18.69 -21.35
CA ALA A 101 16.43 19.68 -21.59
C ALA A 101 16.36 20.82 -20.56
N GLY A 102 15.17 21.34 -20.25
CA GLY A 102 14.96 22.33 -19.19
C GLY A 102 15.38 21.84 -17.80
N GLN A 103 15.06 20.61 -17.46
CA GLN A 103 15.47 19.97 -16.20
C GLN A 103 16.99 19.82 -16.10
N LEU A 104 17.66 19.38 -17.18
CA LEU A 104 19.10 19.26 -17.23
C LEU A 104 19.78 20.62 -17.09
N LEU A 105 19.26 21.65 -17.76
CA LEU A 105 19.78 23.03 -17.63
C LEU A 105 19.66 23.52 -16.18
N ALA A 106 18.49 23.40 -15.57
CA ALA A 106 18.26 23.80 -14.18
C ALA A 106 19.18 23.02 -13.22
N ALA A 107 19.28 21.70 -13.37
CA ALA A 107 20.15 20.87 -12.55
C ALA A 107 21.63 21.24 -12.72
N SER A 108 22.06 21.59 -13.94
CA SER A 108 23.42 22.05 -14.21
C SER A 108 23.77 23.38 -13.51
N LEU A 109 22.79 24.29 -13.38
CA LEU A 109 22.98 25.53 -12.61
C LEU A 109 23.19 25.26 -11.12
N VAL A 110 22.45 24.28 -10.55
CA VAL A 110 22.61 23.87 -9.16
C VAL A 110 23.96 23.19 -8.92
N VAL A 111 24.34 22.24 -9.77
CA VAL A 111 25.63 21.52 -9.69
C VAL A 111 26.80 22.49 -9.90
N GLY A 112 26.67 23.40 -10.86
CA GLY A 112 27.67 24.46 -11.11
C GLY A 112 27.83 25.45 -9.97
N SER A 113 26.83 25.57 -9.08
CA SER A 113 26.93 26.37 -7.84
C SER A 113 27.62 25.65 -6.69
N GLY A 114 28.10 24.41 -6.88
CA GLY A 114 28.81 23.62 -5.89
C GLY A 114 27.92 22.67 -5.08
N ILE A 115 26.61 22.59 -5.32
CA ILE A 115 25.72 21.64 -4.66
C ILE A 115 25.84 20.28 -5.36
N VAL A 116 26.71 19.43 -4.85
CA VAL A 116 27.07 18.15 -5.45
C VAL A 116 27.00 17.01 -4.41
N TYR A 117 26.72 15.82 -4.87
CA TYR A 117 26.72 14.60 -4.07
C TYR A 117 28.16 14.09 -3.89
N PRO A 118 28.73 14.08 -2.68
CA PRO A 118 30.15 13.79 -2.48
C PRO A 118 30.39 12.28 -2.35
N LEU A 119 30.12 11.51 -3.41
CA LEU A 119 30.24 10.05 -3.40
C LEU A 119 31.70 9.58 -3.65
N GLN A 120 32.45 10.31 -4.47
CA GLN A 120 33.78 9.94 -4.96
C GLN A 120 34.77 11.13 -4.81
N GLN A 121 36.06 10.83 -4.88
CA GLN A 121 37.08 11.88 -4.94
C GLN A 121 37.07 12.64 -6.29
N ASN A 122 36.46 12.08 -7.33
CA ASN A 122 36.37 12.64 -8.65
C ASN A 122 35.20 13.62 -8.78
N ALA A 123 35.46 14.89 -8.97
CA ALA A 123 34.46 15.95 -9.08
C ALA A 123 33.50 15.74 -10.28
N ILE A 124 33.98 15.20 -11.40
CA ILE A 124 33.14 14.92 -12.58
C ILE A 124 32.11 13.84 -12.27
N VAL A 125 32.54 12.77 -11.61
CA VAL A 125 31.63 11.66 -11.18
C VAL A 125 30.57 12.21 -10.24
N ASN A 126 30.96 13.02 -9.26
CA ASN A 126 30.02 13.64 -8.33
C ASN A 126 29.02 14.56 -9.03
N ALA A 127 29.48 15.36 -10.00
CA ALA A 127 28.60 16.22 -10.80
C ALA A 127 27.57 15.40 -11.61
N VAL A 128 28.02 14.35 -12.30
CA VAL A 128 27.13 13.46 -13.08
C VAL A 128 26.10 12.77 -12.20
N ILE A 129 26.52 12.24 -11.05
CA ILE A 129 25.60 11.60 -10.09
C ILE A 129 24.58 12.62 -9.57
N SER A 130 25.02 13.84 -9.25
CA SER A 130 24.12 14.91 -8.79
C SER A 130 23.10 15.33 -9.84
N LEU A 131 23.51 15.45 -11.10
CA LEU A 131 22.62 15.72 -12.23
C LEU A 131 21.58 14.62 -12.38
N LEU A 132 22.02 13.36 -12.38
CA LEU A 132 21.12 12.21 -12.48
C LEU A 132 20.14 12.14 -11.29
N TRP A 133 20.63 12.45 -10.08
CA TRP A 133 19.80 12.50 -8.89
C TRP A 133 18.72 13.58 -8.98
N ILE A 134 19.11 14.84 -9.23
CA ILE A 134 18.18 15.97 -9.28
C ILE A 134 17.12 15.74 -10.37
N VAL A 135 17.54 15.39 -11.58
CA VAL A 135 16.63 15.15 -12.71
C VAL A 135 15.78 13.90 -12.45
N GLY A 136 16.38 12.84 -11.89
CA GLY A 136 15.68 11.61 -11.55
C GLY A 136 14.57 11.82 -10.51
N ILE A 137 14.86 12.54 -9.42
CA ILE A 137 13.87 12.87 -8.38
C ILE A 137 12.78 13.80 -8.93
N THR A 138 13.16 14.81 -9.74
CA THR A 138 12.18 15.69 -10.38
C THR A 138 11.17 14.91 -11.22
N ASN A 139 11.64 13.97 -12.04
CA ASN A 139 10.77 13.11 -12.83
C ASN A 139 10.01 12.10 -11.96
N ALA A 140 10.62 11.62 -10.88
CA ALA A 140 9.95 10.68 -9.97
C ALA A 140 8.73 11.32 -9.29
N PHE A 141 8.83 12.57 -8.84
CA PHE A 141 7.68 13.30 -8.30
C PHE A 141 6.63 13.62 -9.37
N ASN A 142 7.05 13.94 -10.58
CA ASN A 142 6.13 14.18 -11.68
C ASN A 142 5.36 12.90 -12.08
N LEU A 143 6.03 11.76 -12.13
CA LEU A 143 5.38 10.45 -12.38
C LEU A 143 4.51 10.00 -11.21
N LEU A 144 4.86 10.35 -9.97
CA LEU A 144 4.09 10.00 -8.77
C LEU A 144 2.76 10.78 -8.71
N ASP A 145 2.62 11.91 -9.45
CA ASP A 145 1.39 12.71 -9.52
C ASP A 145 0.30 12.04 -10.39
N ASN A 146 0.09 10.75 -10.14
CA ASN A 146 -0.85 9.89 -10.85
C ASN A 146 -2.14 9.61 -10.06
N MET A 147 -2.20 10.00 -8.77
CA MET A 147 -3.32 9.73 -7.86
C MET A 147 -3.52 10.86 -6.86
N ASP A 148 -4.79 11.15 -6.53
CA ASP A 148 -5.18 12.24 -5.61
C ASP A 148 -4.44 12.18 -4.27
N GLY A 149 -3.76 13.26 -3.92
CA GLY A 149 -3.02 13.42 -2.67
C GLY A 149 -1.67 12.73 -2.60
N LEU A 150 -1.36 11.79 -3.49
CA LEU A 150 -0.18 10.95 -3.36
C LEU A 150 1.12 11.79 -3.33
N THR A 151 1.34 12.60 -4.35
CA THR A 151 2.57 13.41 -4.48
C THR A 151 2.70 14.44 -3.36
N ALA A 152 1.60 15.13 -3.05
CA ALA A 152 1.60 16.13 -1.97
C ALA A 152 1.91 15.52 -0.60
N GLY A 153 1.33 14.35 -0.28
CA GLY A 153 1.57 13.71 1.00
C GLY A 153 2.96 13.09 1.12
N VAL A 154 3.50 12.49 0.05
CA VAL A 154 4.89 11.99 0.04
C VAL A 154 5.87 13.15 0.15
N ALA A 155 5.62 14.29 -0.54
CA ALA A 155 6.43 15.50 -0.41
C ALA A 155 6.40 16.06 1.02
N LEU A 156 5.22 16.11 1.65
CA LEU A 156 5.05 16.51 3.05
C LEU A 156 5.89 15.64 3.99
N ILE A 157 5.77 14.33 3.88
CA ILE A 157 6.50 13.38 4.74
C ILE A 157 8.00 13.55 4.53
N SER A 158 8.46 13.60 3.27
CA SER A 158 9.87 13.78 2.94
C SER A 158 10.41 15.11 3.49
N ALA A 159 9.67 16.21 3.36
CA ALA A 159 10.05 17.52 3.88
C ALA A 159 10.15 17.52 5.43
N ILE A 160 9.23 16.85 6.14
CA ILE A 160 9.29 16.70 7.59
C ILE A 160 10.59 15.97 8.00
N TYR A 161 10.93 14.88 7.34
CA TYR A 161 12.14 14.13 7.67
C TYR A 161 13.41 14.88 7.33
N LEU A 162 13.44 15.65 6.24
CA LEU A 162 14.55 16.55 5.94
C LEU A 162 14.68 17.67 6.99
N ALA A 163 13.55 18.25 7.43
CA ALA A 163 13.58 19.26 8.49
C ALA A 163 14.14 18.72 9.81
N ILE A 164 13.75 17.50 10.21
CA ILE A 164 14.29 16.82 11.41
C ILE A 164 15.79 16.53 11.22
N PHE A 165 16.17 16.08 10.02
CA PHE A 165 17.56 15.77 9.68
C PHE A 165 18.45 16.99 9.80
N TYR A 166 18.09 18.10 9.16
CA TYR A 166 18.84 19.35 9.19
C TYR A 166 18.82 20.03 10.56
N GLY A 167 17.67 20.02 11.25
CA GLY A 167 17.58 20.54 12.61
C GLY A 167 18.48 19.80 13.59
N GLY A 168 18.62 18.48 13.42
CA GLY A 168 19.54 17.67 14.22
C GLY A 168 21.03 17.88 13.92
N SER A 169 21.38 18.46 12.73
CA SER A 169 22.76 18.85 12.35
C SER A 169 23.08 20.30 12.71
N GLY A 170 22.11 21.09 13.16
CA GLY A 170 22.28 22.52 13.40
C GLY A 170 22.15 23.40 12.14
N SER A 171 21.80 22.83 11.00
CA SER A 171 21.62 23.54 9.72
C SER A 171 20.21 24.14 9.65
N TRP A 172 19.98 25.18 10.48
CA TRP A 172 18.62 25.73 10.72
C TRP A 172 17.99 26.38 9.48
N ASP A 173 18.77 26.95 8.56
CA ASP A 173 18.25 27.56 7.35
C ASP A 173 17.69 26.49 6.41
N TYR A 174 18.37 25.37 6.24
CA TYR A 174 17.88 24.23 5.46
C TYR A 174 16.72 23.54 6.16
N ALA A 175 16.74 23.44 7.49
CA ALA A 175 15.60 22.95 8.26
C ALA A 175 14.37 23.85 8.05
N SER A 176 14.54 25.18 8.07
CA SER A 176 13.46 26.15 7.86
C SER A 176 12.87 26.05 6.45
N LEU A 177 13.71 25.89 5.42
CA LEU A 177 13.26 25.64 4.04
C LEU A 177 12.41 24.37 3.98
N ALA A 178 12.87 23.28 4.58
CA ALA A 178 12.12 22.02 4.61
C ALA A 178 10.79 22.15 5.38
N VAL A 179 10.75 22.92 6.50
CA VAL A 179 9.51 23.23 7.23
C VAL A 179 8.54 24.04 6.37
N VAL A 180 9.03 25.00 5.59
CA VAL A 180 8.18 25.76 4.65
C VAL A 180 7.58 24.81 3.60
N VAL A 181 8.38 23.92 2.99
CA VAL A 181 7.88 22.93 2.03
C VAL A 181 6.83 22.02 2.66
N ALA A 182 7.05 21.58 3.92
CA ALA A 182 6.09 20.78 4.66
C ALA A 182 4.76 21.55 4.89
N GLY A 183 4.82 22.81 5.29
CA GLY A 183 3.63 23.65 5.49
C GLY A 183 2.86 23.89 4.19
N VAL A 184 3.59 24.18 3.09
CA VAL A 184 2.99 24.36 1.74
C VAL A 184 2.25 23.11 1.29
N THR A 185 2.90 21.97 1.37
CA THR A 185 2.33 20.68 0.92
C THR A 185 1.18 20.23 1.81
N ALA A 186 1.25 20.46 3.12
CA ALA A 186 0.15 20.17 4.05
C ALA A 186 -1.10 21.02 3.74
N GLY A 187 -0.94 22.33 3.50
CA GLY A 187 -2.06 23.21 3.13
C GLY A 187 -2.68 22.84 1.78
N PHE A 188 -1.87 22.49 0.80
CA PHE A 188 -2.34 21.99 -0.50
C PHE A 188 -3.07 20.67 -0.37
N LEU A 189 -2.58 19.74 0.45
CA LEU A 189 -3.14 18.40 0.65
C LEU A 189 -4.58 18.42 1.14
N LEU A 190 -5.02 19.45 1.90
CA LEU A 190 -6.41 19.60 2.32
C LEU A 190 -7.41 19.64 1.15
N PHE A 191 -6.97 20.12 -0.01
CA PHE A 191 -7.80 20.26 -1.21
C PHE A 191 -7.48 19.21 -2.28
N ASN A 192 -6.30 18.59 -2.21
CA ASN A 192 -5.83 17.61 -3.17
C ASN A 192 -6.06 16.16 -2.71
N PHE A 193 -6.31 15.90 -1.39
CA PHE A 193 -6.62 14.54 -0.92
C PHE A 193 -7.93 14.03 -1.52
N ASN A 194 -7.99 12.74 -1.78
CA ASN A 194 -9.11 12.09 -2.47
C ASN A 194 -10.47 12.28 -1.73
N PRO A 195 -11.53 12.80 -2.37
CA PRO A 195 -11.60 13.24 -3.76
C PRO A 195 -11.02 14.65 -3.96
N ALA A 196 -10.06 14.79 -4.89
CA ALA A 196 -9.37 16.05 -5.12
C ALA A 196 -10.31 17.16 -5.64
N ARG A 197 -10.09 18.37 -5.13
CA ARG A 197 -10.74 19.61 -5.60
C ARG A 197 -9.84 20.43 -6.53
N ILE A 198 -8.54 20.14 -6.50
CA ILE A 198 -7.50 20.78 -7.31
C ILE A 198 -6.41 19.76 -7.64
N PHE A 199 -5.88 19.80 -8.86
CA PHE A 199 -4.72 19.03 -9.27
C PHE A 199 -3.44 19.86 -9.14
N MET A 200 -2.33 19.18 -8.83
CA MET A 200 -1.03 19.81 -8.68
C MET A 200 -0.51 20.32 -10.03
N GLY A 201 -0.64 19.53 -11.08
CA GLY A 201 -0.09 19.80 -12.42
C GLY A 201 1.41 19.63 -12.48
N ASP A 202 1.95 19.73 -13.69
CA ASP A 202 3.39 19.66 -13.93
C ASP A 202 4.14 20.83 -13.29
N SER A 203 3.50 22.00 -13.18
CA SER A 203 4.04 23.17 -12.48
C SER A 203 4.33 22.90 -11.00
N GLY A 204 3.46 22.15 -10.30
CA GLY A 204 3.65 21.82 -8.90
C GLY A 204 4.59 20.63 -8.69
N SER A 205 4.42 19.56 -9.46
CA SER A 205 5.19 18.33 -9.29
C SER A 205 6.66 18.49 -9.68
N LEU A 206 6.96 19.21 -10.77
CA LEU A 206 8.34 19.52 -11.16
C LEU A 206 9.02 20.47 -10.16
N PHE A 207 8.29 21.50 -9.67
CA PHE A 207 8.80 22.41 -8.64
C PHE A 207 9.16 21.66 -7.34
N LEU A 208 8.22 20.88 -6.79
CA LEU A 208 8.44 20.14 -5.54
C LEU A 208 9.51 19.07 -5.69
N GLY A 209 9.49 18.31 -6.79
CA GLY A 209 10.48 17.28 -7.05
C GLY A 209 11.89 17.85 -7.18
N PHE A 210 12.05 18.94 -7.89
CA PHE A 210 13.33 19.62 -8.02
C PHE A 210 13.80 20.22 -6.69
N LEU A 211 12.92 20.91 -5.98
CA LEU A 211 13.24 21.52 -4.68
C LEU A 211 13.63 20.46 -3.64
N LEU A 212 12.87 19.37 -3.51
CA LEU A 212 13.17 18.28 -2.58
C LEU A 212 14.44 17.51 -3.00
N GLY A 213 14.59 17.23 -4.29
CA GLY A 213 15.78 16.55 -4.82
C GLY A 213 17.06 17.34 -4.59
N THR A 214 17.04 18.65 -4.78
CA THR A 214 18.19 19.53 -4.53
C THR A 214 18.39 19.78 -3.04
N THR A 215 17.33 20.04 -2.27
CA THR A 215 17.41 20.23 -0.81
C THR A 215 18.04 19.00 -0.16
N SER A 216 17.73 17.79 -0.63
CA SER A 216 18.28 16.55 -0.08
C SER A 216 19.80 16.44 -0.20
N LEU A 217 20.45 17.25 -1.04
CA LEU A 217 21.91 17.27 -1.25
C LEU A 217 22.65 18.32 -0.40
N LEU A 218 21.95 19.30 0.19
CA LEU A 218 22.58 20.49 0.78
C LEU A 218 23.61 20.19 1.88
N GLU A 219 23.35 19.24 2.76
CA GLU A 219 24.25 18.93 3.87
C GLU A 219 25.32 17.88 3.51
N MET A 220 25.16 17.21 2.39
CA MET A 220 26.10 16.15 1.96
C MET A 220 27.48 16.70 1.62
N THR A 221 27.57 17.97 1.25
CA THR A 221 28.86 18.64 0.92
C THR A 221 29.84 18.71 2.10
N HIS A 222 29.37 18.55 3.33
CA HIS A 222 30.17 18.66 4.55
C HIS A 222 30.44 17.32 5.25
N VAL A 223 29.84 16.20 4.76
CA VAL A 223 29.96 14.90 5.39
C VAL A 223 30.84 13.98 4.57
N SER A 224 32.13 13.98 4.83
CA SER A 224 33.06 13.02 4.26
C SER A 224 33.19 11.77 5.15
N GLY A 225 33.00 10.59 4.54
CA GLY A 225 33.45 9.32 5.13
C GLY A 225 32.42 8.42 5.83
N VAL A 226 31.13 8.79 5.92
CA VAL A 226 30.13 7.91 6.53
C VAL A 226 29.10 7.45 5.47
N PRO A 227 29.23 6.21 4.93
CA PRO A 227 28.37 5.72 3.84
C PRO A 227 26.85 5.80 4.14
N ALA A 228 26.46 5.66 5.40
CA ALA A 228 25.08 5.71 5.81
C ALA A 228 24.45 7.11 5.66
N LEU A 229 25.23 8.17 5.96
CA LEU A 229 24.78 9.56 5.80
C LEU A 229 24.64 9.92 4.31
N VAL A 230 25.54 9.41 3.47
CA VAL A 230 25.48 9.58 2.02
C VAL A 230 24.20 8.95 1.44
N LEU A 231 23.70 7.87 1.99
CA LEU A 231 22.48 7.20 1.54
C LEU A 231 21.17 7.82 2.11
N ALA A 232 21.26 8.69 3.12
CA ALA A 232 20.06 9.25 3.76
C ALA A 232 19.08 9.94 2.79
N PRO A 233 19.50 10.77 1.82
CA PRO A 233 18.59 11.36 0.83
C PRO A 233 17.83 10.31 0.02
N VAL A 234 18.54 9.25 -0.38
CA VAL A 234 17.98 8.15 -1.17
C VAL A 234 16.90 7.41 -0.38
N VAL A 235 17.13 7.23 0.93
CA VAL A 235 16.18 6.55 1.81
C VAL A 235 14.97 7.43 2.11
N VAL A 236 15.15 8.73 2.38
CA VAL A 236 14.03 9.68 2.61
C VAL A 236 13.12 9.77 1.38
N LEU A 237 13.71 9.76 0.18
CA LEU A 237 13.01 9.84 -1.10
C LEU A 237 12.79 8.45 -1.75
N ALA A 238 12.83 7.37 -0.95
CA ALA A 238 12.78 6.01 -1.49
C ALA A 238 11.47 5.69 -2.20
N ILE A 239 10.33 6.25 -1.80
CA ILE A 239 9.04 5.91 -2.41
C ILE A 239 8.90 6.48 -3.84
N PRO A 240 9.20 7.76 -4.14
CA PRO A 240 9.26 8.25 -5.52
C PRO A 240 10.25 7.45 -6.39
N VAL A 241 11.44 7.15 -5.85
CA VAL A 241 12.45 6.34 -6.54
C VAL A 241 11.93 4.93 -6.82
N PHE A 242 11.35 4.28 -5.82
CA PHE A 242 10.76 2.95 -5.94
C PHE A 242 9.68 2.89 -7.01
N ASP A 243 8.70 3.81 -7.00
CA ASP A 243 7.61 3.83 -7.97
C ASP A 243 8.14 4.00 -9.41
N THR A 244 9.07 4.93 -9.60
CA THR A 244 9.70 5.18 -10.91
C THR A 244 10.49 3.97 -11.42
N LEU A 245 11.30 3.34 -10.57
CA LEU A 245 12.04 2.12 -10.92
C LEU A 245 11.08 0.96 -11.18
N PHE A 246 10.06 0.78 -10.35
CA PHE A 246 9.06 -0.27 -10.51
C PHE A 246 8.37 -0.17 -11.88
N VAL A 247 7.87 1.02 -12.24
CA VAL A 247 7.24 1.25 -13.54
C VAL A 247 8.22 1.04 -14.69
N SER A 248 9.43 1.59 -14.59
CA SER A 248 10.45 1.48 -15.64
C SER A 248 10.85 0.04 -15.92
N VAL A 249 11.08 -0.75 -14.86
CA VAL A 249 11.45 -2.18 -14.96
C VAL A 249 10.28 -2.99 -15.49
N THR A 250 9.07 -2.79 -14.96
CA THR A 250 7.89 -3.57 -15.38
C THR A 250 7.52 -3.31 -16.83
N ARG A 251 7.61 -2.06 -17.33
CA ARG A 251 7.41 -1.72 -18.74
C ARG A 251 8.45 -2.40 -19.62
N ARG A 252 9.73 -2.32 -19.24
CA ARG A 252 10.81 -2.96 -20.01
C ARG A 252 10.66 -4.48 -20.09
N LEU A 253 10.27 -5.14 -18.98
CA LEU A 253 9.99 -6.58 -18.97
C LEU A 253 8.81 -6.98 -19.88
N ARG A 254 7.89 -6.04 -20.17
CA ARG A 254 6.74 -6.24 -21.08
C ARG A 254 7.00 -5.79 -22.52
N GLY A 255 8.20 -5.32 -22.82
CA GLY A 255 8.53 -4.77 -24.15
C GLY A 255 7.86 -3.43 -24.46
N GLN A 256 7.37 -2.70 -23.43
CA GLN A 256 6.73 -1.40 -23.58
C GLN A 256 7.77 -0.26 -23.45
N ALA A 257 7.50 0.87 -24.12
CA ALA A 257 8.35 2.04 -23.97
C ALA A 257 8.20 2.65 -22.56
N VAL A 258 9.32 2.97 -21.91
CA VAL A 258 9.33 3.55 -20.54
C VAL A 258 8.61 4.91 -20.51
N SER A 259 8.64 5.66 -21.61
CA SER A 259 8.01 6.98 -21.76
C SER A 259 6.49 6.92 -22.04
N GLN A 260 5.92 5.74 -22.23
CA GLN A 260 4.49 5.61 -22.50
C GLN A 260 3.71 5.86 -21.21
N GLY A 261 2.70 6.73 -21.23
CA GLY A 261 1.78 6.92 -20.11
C GLY A 261 0.96 5.65 -19.85
N GLY A 262 0.64 5.36 -18.59
CA GLY A 262 -0.16 4.16 -18.26
C GLY A 262 -0.56 4.10 -16.79
N THR A 263 -1.42 3.13 -16.46
CA THR A 263 -1.96 2.87 -15.10
C THR A 263 -1.19 1.74 -14.40
N ASP A 264 0.12 1.68 -14.56
CA ASP A 264 1.01 0.62 -14.11
C ASP A 264 1.91 1.01 -12.91
N HIS A 265 1.67 2.19 -12.33
CA HIS A 265 2.30 2.65 -11.10
C HIS A 265 1.94 1.79 -9.89
N SER A 266 2.79 1.80 -8.86
CA SER A 266 2.55 1.03 -7.62
C SER A 266 1.20 1.36 -6.98
N SER A 267 0.79 2.64 -7.00
CA SER A 267 -0.52 3.12 -6.54
C SER A 267 -1.68 2.47 -7.29
N HIS A 268 -1.62 2.43 -8.62
CA HIS A 268 -2.63 1.79 -9.46
C HIS A 268 -2.65 0.26 -9.26
N ARG A 269 -1.48 -0.36 -9.07
CA ARG A 269 -1.39 -1.79 -8.74
C ARG A 269 -2.07 -2.13 -7.43
N LEU A 270 -1.88 -1.31 -6.40
CA LEU A 270 -2.55 -1.48 -5.12
C LEU A 270 -4.08 -1.42 -5.26
N VAL A 271 -4.60 -0.52 -6.11
CA VAL A 271 -6.04 -0.46 -6.42
C VAL A 271 -6.50 -1.68 -7.21
N GLN A 272 -5.73 -2.15 -8.18
CA GLN A 272 -6.02 -3.39 -8.92
C GLN A 272 -6.06 -4.61 -7.99
N LEU A 273 -5.23 -4.63 -6.94
CA LEU A 273 -5.21 -5.64 -5.89
C LEU A 273 -6.36 -5.51 -4.89
N GLY A 274 -7.22 -4.49 -5.02
CA GLY A 274 -8.47 -4.35 -4.29
C GLY A 274 -8.47 -3.35 -3.14
N LEU A 275 -7.43 -2.57 -2.95
CA LEU A 275 -7.52 -1.40 -2.08
C LEU A 275 -8.37 -0.33 -2.77
N ASN A 276 -9.05 0.50 -1.98
CA ASN A 276 -9.59 1.75 -2.52
C ASN A 276 -8.45 2.77 -2.69
N GLU A 277 -8.66 3.82 -3.49
CA GLU A 277 -7.66 4.84 -3.78
C GLU A 277 -7.06 5.45 -2.51
N ARG A 278 -7.91 5.81 -1.53
CA ARG A 278 -7.46 6.36 -0.24
C ARG A 278 -6.53 5.41 0.51
N SER A 279 -6.90 4.13 0.58
CA SER A 279 -6.09 3.12 1.28
C SER A 279 -4.78 2.84 0.56
N ALA A 280 -4.75 2.87 -0.77
CA ALA A 280 -3.51 2.73 -1.54
C ALA A 280 -2.55 3.90 -1.26
N VAL A 281 -3.06 5.13 -1.27
CA VAL A 281 -2.28 6.34 -0.96
C VAL A 281 -1.78 6.31 0.50
N LEU A 282 -2.65 5.98 1.48
CA LEU A 282 -2.27 5.88 2.89
C LEU A 282 -1.20 4.80 3.12
N LEU A 283 -1.26 3.68 2.40
CA LEU A 283 -0.22 2.65 2.49
C LEU A 283 1.13 3.18 2.00
N LEU A 284 1.15 3.91 0.88
CA LEU A 284 2.37 4.55 0.38
C LEU A 284 2.90 5.64 1.33
N TYR A 285 2.02 6.35 2.05
CA TYR A 285 2.42 7.26 3.14
C TYR A 285 3.08 6.50 4.29
N VAL A 286 2.51 5.38 4.73
CA VAL A 286 3.13 4.53 5.77
C VAL A 286 4.52 4.08 5.35
N LEU A 287 4.69 3.64 4.09
CA LEU A 287 5.99 3.27 3.56
C LEU A 287 6.95 4.47 3.50
N SER A 288 6.46 5.67 3.16
CA SER A 288 7.26 6.89 3.15
C SER A 288 7.70 7.29 4.57
N VAL A 289 6.81 7.18 5.57
CA VAL A 289 7.14 7.39 6.99
C VAL A 289 8.19 6.38 7.45
N ALA A 290 8.03 5.10 7.10
CA ALA A 290 8.99 4.06 7.43
C ALA A 290 10.37 4.34 6.79
N SER A 291 10.40 4.79 5.53
CA SER A 291 11.63 5.21 4.84
C SER A 291 12.35 6.33 5.59
N GLY A 292 11.63 7.38 5.95
CA GLY A 292 12.20 8.49 6.73
C GLY A 292 12.69 8.05 8.12
N ALA A 293 11.96 7.16 8.80
CA ALA A 293 12.36 6.58 10.07
C ALA A 293 13.66 5.77 9.95
N VAL A 294 13.80 4.96 8.90
CA VAL A 294 15.04 4.22 8.58
C VAL A 294 16.21 5.18 8.35
N ALA A 295 16.00 6.28 7.59
CA ALA A 295 17.02 7.29 7.35
C ALA A 295 17.50 7.94 8.65
N LEU A 296 16.56 8.34 9.54
CA LEU A 296 16.90 8.91 10.86
C LEU A 296 17.59 7.91 11.78
N ALA A 297 17.09 6.67 11.84
CA ALA A 297 17.72 5.62 12.63
C ALA A 297 19.15 5.34 12.16
N ALA A 298 19.38 5.30 10.85
CA ALA A 298 20.70 5.09 10.25
C ALA A 298 21.71 6.18 10.64
N ARG A 299 21.26 7.41 10.90
CA ARG A 299 22.12 8.52 11.37
C ARG A 299 22.70 8.27 12.76
N HIS A 300 21.95 7.63 13.65
CA HIS A 300 22.32 7.43 15.06
C HIS A 300 23.02 6.09 15.32
N ILE A 301 23.18 5.25 14.30
CA ILE A 301 23.75 3.91 14.41
C ILE A 301 25.14 3.89 13.75
N LEU A 302 26.05 3.04 14.26
CA LEU A 302 27.38 2.82 13.65
C LEU A 302 27.25 2.45 12.16
N SER A 303 28.14 2.97 11.32
CA SER A 303 28.05 2.89 9.84
C SER A 303 27.75 1.51 9.27
N SER A 304 28.37 0.45 9.80
CA SER A 304 28.13 -0.92 9.30
C SER A 304 26.71 -1.43 9.56
N ARG A 305 26.11 -1.04 10.70
CA ARG A 305 24.72 -1.40 11.06
C ARG A 305 23.71 -0.57 10.28
N ALA A 306 24.03 0.70 10.07
CA ALA A 306 23.21 1.59 9.27
C ALA A 306 23.09 1.09 7.82
N VAL A 307 24.20 0.62 7.22
CA VAL A 307 24.20 0.00 5.88
C VAL A 307 23.32 -1.26 5.87
N GLY A 308 23.39 -2.10 6.90
CA GLY A 308 22.54 -3.29 7.03
C GLY A 308 21.05 -2.95 7.10
N LEU A 309 20.68 -1.93 7.91
CA LEU A 309 19.29 -1.47 8.02
C LEU A 309 18.76 -0.90 6.70
N ILE A 310 19.55 -0.07 6.02
CA ILE A 310 19.21 0.49 4.71
C ILE A 310 19.11 -0.62 3.67
N GLY A 311 20.05 -1.57 3.66
CA GLY A 311 20.03 -2.73 2.76
C GLY A 311 18.78 -3.59 2.96
N PHE A 312 18.39 -3.85 4.21
CA PHE A 312 17.13 -4.53 4.51
C PHE A 312 15.92 -3.75 3.98
N TRP A 313 15.88 -2.43 4.14
CA TRP A 313 14.78 -1.62 3.65
C TRP A 313 14.65 -1.68 2.12
N PHE A 314 15.75 -1.58 1.39
CA PHE A 314 15.73 -1.71 -0.07
C PHE A 314 15.37 -3.13 -0.53
N LEU A 315 15.84 -4.17 0.18
CA LEU A 315 15.42 -5.54 -0.08
C LEU A 315 13.90 -5.70 0.11
N PHE A 316 13.35 -5.12 1.20
CA PHE A 316 11.91 -5.12 1.43
C PHE A 316 11.16 -4.44 0.28
N LEU A 317 11.58 -3.23 -0.15
CA LEU A 317 10.95 -2.53 -1.27
C LEU A 317 11.07 -3.31 -2.58
N LEU A 318 12.20 -3.96 -2.84
CA LEU A 318 12.39 -4.84 -4.00
C LEU A 318 11.42 -6.01 -3.99
N LEU A 319 11.32 -6.73 -2.87
CA LEU A 319 10.40 -7.86 -2.73
C LEU A 319 8.94 -7.40 -2.79
N PHE A 320 8.63 -6.22 -2.26
CA PHE A 320 7.31 -5.58 -2.40
C PHE A 320 6.98 -5.29 -3.86
N GLY A 321 7.93 -4.74 -4.63
CA GLY A 321 7.76 -4.55 -6.08
C GLY A 321 7.53 -5.86 -6.83
N ILE A 322 8.29 -6.91 -6.51
CA ILE A 322 8.08 -8.24 -7.11
C ILE A 322 6.71 -8.81 -6.72
N HIS A 323 6.27 -8.60 -5.47
CA HIS A 323 4.92 -8.98 -5.03
C HIS A 323 3.83 -8.27 -5.83
N LEU A 324 3.93 -6.95 -6.02
CA LEU A 324 3.01 -6.18 -6.85
C LEU A 324 3.00 -6.64 -8.32
N PHE A 325 4.16 -6.97 -8.88
CA PHE A 325 4.28 -7.46 -10.25
C PHE A 325 3.64 -8.84 -10.44
N ARG A 326 3.89 -9.80 -9.53
CA ARG A 326 3.33 -11.16 -9.60
C ARG A 326 1.82 -11.19 -9.43
N SER A 327 1.27 -10.31 -8.62
CA SER A 327 -0.17 -10.27 -8.34
C SER A 327 -1.02 -9.92 -9.57
N GLU A 328 -0.45 -9.30 -10.58
CA GLU A 328 -1.13 -8.98 -11.84
C GLU A 328 -1.39 -10.23 -12.69
N THR A 329 -0.48 -11.19 -12.70
CA THR A 329 -0.62 -12.41 -13.52
C THR A 329 -1.78 -13.30 -13.04
N ILE A 330 -2.29 -13.06 -11.83
CA ILE A 330 -3.37 -13.82 -11.20
C ILE A 330 -4.75 -13.14 -11.44
N ALA A 331 -4.77 -11.86 -11.78
CA ALA A 331 -6.00 -11.11 -12.03
C ALA A 331 -6.34 -11.14 -13.54
N PRO A 332 -7.46 -11.76 -13.99
CA PRO A 332 -7.81 -11.79 -15.39
C PRO A 332 -8.08 -10.39 -15.94
N ALA A 333 -7.53 -10.10 -17.12
CA ALA A 333 -7.58 -8.82 -17.81
C ALA A 333 -8.98 -8.41 -18.33
N ASN A 334 -10.06 -9.06 -17.93
CA ASN A 334 -11.39 -8.87 -18.47
C ASN A 334 -12.15 -7.74 -17.76
N HIS A 335 -12.16 -6.56 -18.35
CA HIS A 335 -12.74 -5.30 -17.85
C HIS A 335 -14.28 -5.21 -17.87
N GLN A 336 -15.02 -6.29 -18.17
CA GLN A 336 -16.46 -6.17 -18.45
C GLN A 336 -17.45 -6.79 -17.45
N HIS A 337 -17.03 -7.37 -16.32
CA HIS A 337 -18.01 -7.90 -15.35
C HIS A 337 -17.82 -7.35 -13.93
N HIS A 338 -18.67 -6.39 -13.57
CA HIS A 338 -18.66 -5.63 -12.31
C HIS A 338 -18.98 -6.44 -11.03
N THR A 339 -19.37 -7.70 -11.08
CA THR A 339 -19.93 -8.42 -9.92
C THR A 339 -19.05 -9.51 -9.31
N THR A 340 -18.17 -10.14 -10.07
CA THR A 340 -17.32 -11.24 -9.56
C THR A 340 -15.99 -10.77 -8.93
N ASN A 341 -15.59 -9.54 -9.19
CA ASN A 341 -14.25 -9.02 -8.87
C ASN A 341 -14.06 -8.46 -7.45
N THR A 342 -15.13 -8.18 -6.70
CA THR A 342 -15.00 -7.52 -5.39
C THR A 342 -14.40 -8.43 -4.31
N LEU A 343 -14.65 -9.74 -4.39
CA LEU A 343 -14.15 -10.71 -3.42
C LEU A 343 -12.65 -11.01 -3.66
N LEU A 344 -12.26 -11.23 -4.92
CA LEU A 344 -10.86 -11.44 -5.30
C LEU A 344 -10.00 -10.20 -4.97
N ARG A 345 -10.49 -9.00 -5.31
CA ARG A 345 -9.82 -7.74 -4.96
C ARG A 345 -9.62 -7.56 -3.45
N ARG A 346 -10.62 -7.90 -2.62
CA ARG A 346 -10.49 -7.83 -1.15
C ARG A 346 -9.48 -8.85 -0.60
N LEU A 347 -9.35 -10.00 -1.23
CA LEU A 347 -8.38 -11.03 -0.83
C LEU A 347 -6.95 -10.62 -1.17
N LEU A 348 -6.71 -10.11 -2.37
CA LEU A 348 -5.40 -9.62 -2.80
C LEU A 348 -4.94 -8.40 -1.97
N ALA A 349 -5.86 -7.49 -1.63
CA ALA A 349 -5.57 -6.37 -0.72
C ALA A 349 -5.09 -6.82 0.66
N ARG A 350 -5.67 -7.89 1.19
CA ARG A 350 -5.30 -8.49 2.47
C ARG A 350 -3.89 -9.08 2.45
N ASP A 351 -3.55 -9.81 1.40
CA ASP A 351 -2.23 -10.43 1.26
C ASP A 351 -1.13 -9.36 1.13
N THR A 352 -1.43 -8.26 0.45
CA THR A 352 -0.54 -7.10 0.36
C THR A 352 -0.34 -6.42 1.73
N LEU A 353 -1.42 -6.25 2.50
CA LEU A 353 -1.33 -5.69 3.84
C LEU A 353 -0.54 -6.59 4.80
N ALA A 354 -0.77 -7.91 4.75
CA ALA A 354 0.01 -8.88 5.51
C ALA A 354 1.51 -8.81 5.15
N PHE A 355 1.82 -8.70 3.86
CA PHE A 355 3.20 -8.53 3.38
C PHE A 355 3.90 -7.31 4.01
N VAL A 356 3.21 -6.18 4.12
CA VAL A 356 3.75 -4.95 4.72
C VAL A 356 3.87 -5.06 6.24
N LEU A 357 2.98 -5.78 6.91
CA LEU A 357 3.00 -5.95 8.36
C LEU A 357 3.99 -7.02 8.84
N ASP A 358 4.34 -7.99 8.01
CA ASP A 358 5.21 -9.09 8.41
C ASP A 358 6.61 -8.65 8.90
N PRO A 359 7.31 -7.68 8.29
CA PRO A 359 8.58 -7.18 8.84
C PRO A 359 8.45 -6.59 10.24
N VAL A 360 7.34 -5.90 10.51
CA VAL A 360 7.06 -5.34 11.85
C VAL A 360 6.83 -6.47 12.86
N ALA A 361 6.06 -7.48 12.47
CA ALA A 361 5.80 -8.64 13.32
C ALA A 361 7.07 -9.44 13.63
N LEU A 362 7.92 -9.67 12.63
CA LEU A 362 9.20 -10.34 12.81
C LEU A 362 10.15 -9.53 13.70
N SER A 363 10.23 -8.20 13.51
CA SER A 363 11.04 -7.33 14.37
C SER A 363 10.56 -7.34 15.82
N LEU A 364 9.24 -7.30 16.01
CA LEU A 364 8.62 -7.40 17.34
C LEU A 364 8.86 -8.78 17.97
N ALA A 365 8.80 -9.86 17.19
CA ALA A 365 9.08 -11.21 17.67
C ALA A 365 10.51 -11.32 18.22
N TYR A 366 11.48 -10.83 17.45
CA TYR A 366 12.87 -10.86 17.85
C TYR A 366 13.13 -9.99 19.08
N TYR A 367 12.52 -8.80 19.15
CA TYR A 367 12.57 -7.94 20.35
C TYR A 367 11.96 -8.62 21.58
N LEU A 368 10.77 -9.22 21.44
CA LEU A 368 10.10 -9.93 22.55
C LEU A 368 10.91 -11.13 23.04
N ALA A 369 11.63 -11.81 22.16
CA ALA A 369 12.52 -12.90 22.54
C ALA A 369 13.66 -12.43 23.44
N TYR A 370 14.30 -11.29 23.12
CA TYR A 370 15.29 -10.68 24.01
C TYR A 370 14.67 -10.19 25.32
N PHE A 371 13.55 -9.47 25.22
CA PHE A 371 12.86 -8.93 26.40
C PHE A 371 12.48 -10.02 27.40
N LEU A 372 11.93 -11.13 26.94
CA LEU A 372 11.54 -12.25 27.80
C LEU A 372 12.76 -13.00 28.35
N ARG A 373 13.80 -13.21 27.52
CA ARG A 373 15.03 -13.90 27.94
C ARG A 373 15.73 -13.18 29.09
N PHE A 374 15.79 -11.84 29.04
CA PHE A 374 16.50 -11.00 30.01
C PHE A 374 15.56 -10.35 31.04
N ARG A 375 14.32 -10.83 31.20
CA ARG A 375 13.33 -10.35 32.19
C ARG A 375 13.19 -8.81 32.22
N ALA A 376 13.01 -8.21 31.03
CA ALA A 376 12.87 -6.77 30.79
C ALA A 376 14.16 -5.92 31.05
N SER A 377 15.24 -6.52 31.47
CA SER A 377 16.52 -5.82 31.78
C SER A 377 17.60 -6.36 30.83
N VAL A 378 17.53 -5.97 29.56
CA VAL A 378 18.49 -6.41 28.54
C VAL A 378 19.84 -5.72 28.78
N PRO A 379 20.95 -6.46 28.99
CA PRO A 379 22.27 -5.87 29.11
C PRO A 379 22.68 -5.04 27.91
N HIS A 380 23.46 -3.98 28.08
CA HIS A 380 23.90 -3.10 26.99
C HIS A 380 24.60 -3.84 25.84
N SER A 381 25.42 -4.85 26.15
CA SER A 381 26.06 -5.73 25.16
C SER A 381 25.07 -6.48 24.30
N ASP A 382 23.97 -6.96 24.89
CA ASP A 382 22.93 -7.72 24.20
C ASP A 382 22.02 -6.80 23.37
N VAL A 383 21.75 -5.57 23.84
CA VAL A 383 21.07 -4.52 23.04
C VAL A 383 21.90 -4.19 21.81
N GLU A 384 23.20 -4.05 21.97
CA GLU A 384 24.10 -3.78 20.87
C GLU A 384 24.11 -4.94 19.84
N LEU A 385 24.17 -6.18 20.33
CA LEU A 385 24.12 -7.38 19.51
C LEU A 385 22.77 -7.51 18.78
N PHE A 386 21.66 -7.24 19.47
CA PHE A 386 20.32 -7.19 18.90
C PHE A 386 20.24 -6.18 17.75
N LEU A 387 20.62 -4.93 17.97
CA LEU A 387 20.57 -3.89 16.95
C LEU A 387 21.48 -4.18 15.76
N ARG A 388 22.61 -4.84 16.00
CA ARG A 388 23.56 -5.24 14.94
C ARG A 388 23.01 -6.36 14.06
N THR A 389 22.27 -7.30 14.63
CA THR A 389 21.81 -8.50 13.93
C THR A 389 20.39 -8.36 13.40
N LEU A 390 19.57 -7.48 13.95
CA LEU A 390 18.17 -7.28 13.55
C LEU A 390 17.96 -7.16 12.04
N PRO A 391 18.69 -6.30 11.29
CA PRO A 391 18.46 -6.18 9.84
C PRO A 391 18.75 -7.47 9.08
N ILE A 392 19.79 -8.21 9.50
CA ILE A 392 20.20 -9.46 8.88
C ILE A 392 19.18 -10.56 9.15
N VAL A 393 18.78 -10.70 10.42
CA VAL A 393 17.75 -11.67 10.85
C VAL A 393 16.44 -11.40 10.11
N MET A 394 16.03 -10.13 10.01
CA MET A 394 14.84 -9.74 9.27
C MET A 394 14.94 -10.09 7.78
N ALA A 395 16.05 -9.75 7.14
CA ALA A 395 16.28 -10.05 5.73
C ALA A 395 16.20 -11.55 5.43
N LEU A 396 16.89 -12.36 6.22
CA LEU A 396 16.93 -13.82 6.02
C LEU A 396 15.54 -14.45 6.24
N LYS A 397 14.85 -14.11 7.32
CA LYS A 397 13.49 -14.61 7.59
C LYS A 397 12.51 -14.19 6.52
N PHE A 398 12.55 -12.93 6.09
CA PHE A 398 11.64 -12.41 5.09
C PHE A 398 11.84 -13.07 3.72
N VAL A 399 13.10 -13.30 3.32
CA VAL A 399 13.46 -14.07 2.11
C VAL A 399 12.95 -15.51 2.20
N CYS A 400 13.08 -16.17 3.37
CA CYS A 400 12.57 -17.52 3.57
C CYS A 400 11.03 -17.58 3.51
N LEU A 401 10.32 -16.64 4.12
CA LEU A 401 8.85 -16.53 3.99
C LEU A 401 8.43 -16.38 2.53
N TRP A 402 9.15 -15.57 1.78
CA TRP A 402 8.90 -15.35 0.37
C TRP A 402 9.23 -16.58 -0.49
N GLY A 403 10.38 -17.22 -0.26
CA GLY A 403 10.82 -18.45 -0.94
C GLY A 403 9.90 -19.65 -0.68
N CYS A 404 9.36 -19.76 0.54
CA CYS A 404 8.36 -20.78 0.89
C CYS A 404 6.95 -20.46 0.35
N GLN A 405 6.84 -19.48 -0.53
CA GLN A 405 5.58 -19.10 -1.20
C GLN A 405 4.45 -18.76 -0.23
N VAL A 406 4.77 -18.19 0.94
CA VAL A 406 3.78 -17.75 1.94
C VAL A 406 2.86 -16.67 1.35
N TYR A 407 3.33 -15.87 0.39
CA TYR A 407 2.60 -14.79 -0.27
C TYR A 407 2.00 -15.15 -1.63
N SER A 408 2.15 -16.38 -2.11
CA SER A 408 1.69 -16.78 -3.45
C SER A 408 0.29 -17.38 -3.48
N ARG A 409 -0.30 -17.69 -2.33
CA ARG A 409 -1.65 -18.23 -2.21
C ARG A 409 -2.46 -17.44 -1.20
N SER A 410 -3.73 -17.17 -1.53
CA SER A 410 -4.62 -16.46 -0.63
C SER A 410 -4.93 -17.31 0.61
N TRP A 411 -4.74 -16.73 1.78
CA TRP A 411 -5.02 -17.31 3.10
C TRP A 411 -6.53 -17.32 3.40
N TRP A 412 -7.34 -17.82 2.48
CA TRP A 412 -8.78 -17.65 2.56
C TRP A 412 -9.45 -18.43 3.69
N ARG A 413 -8.99 -19.65 3.94
CA ARG A 413 -9.75 -20.59 4.81
C ARG A 413 -9.20 -20.76 6.22
N GLY A 414 -8.06 -20.18 6.56
CA GLY A 414 -7.40 -20.42 7.84
C GLY A 414 -7.11 -21.91 8.06
N SER A 415 -6.75 -22.61 6.99
CA SER A 415 -6.52 -24.04 6.99
C SER A 415 -5.35 -24.43 7.89
N ILE A 416 -5.42 -25.59 8.53
CA ILE A 416 -4.30 -26.21 9.24
C ILE A 416 -3.08 -26.32 8.33
N ALA A 417 -3.28 -26.61 7.04
CA ALA A 417 -2.21 -26.66 6.04
C ALA A 417 -1.50 -25.31 5.84
N ASP A 418 -2.23 -24.20 5.96
CA ASP A 418 -1.63 -22.85 5.85
C ASP A 418 -0.82 -22.53 7.11
N SER A 419 -1.32 -22.87 8.30
CA SER A 419 -0.58 -22.72 9.57
C SER A 419 0.68 -23.57 9.57
N TYR A 420 0.63 -24.77 9.03
CA TYR A 420 1.79 -25.66 8.87
C TYR A 420 2.85 -25.06 7.91
N ARG A 421 2.42 -24.50 6.77
CA ARG A 421 3.35 -23.81 5.85
C ARG A 421 4.04 -22.63 6.50
N LEU A 422 3.28 -21.84 7.27
CA LEU A 422 3.83 -20.72 8.00
C LEU A 422 4.86 -21.18 9.04
N ALA A 423 4.55 -22.23 9.80
CA ALA A 423 5.48 -22.84 10.75
C ALA A 423 6.76 -23.33 10.05
N LYS A 424 6.60 -24.03 8.91
CA LYS A 424 7.74 -24.49 8.11
C LYS A 424 8.61 -23.33 7.61
N ALA A 425 8.00 -22.26 7.13
CA ALA A 425 8.70 -21.07 6.62
C ALA A 425 9.43 -20.32 7.74
N THR A 426 8.81 -20.16 8.91
CA THR A 426 9.45 -19.53 10.08
C THR A 426 10.61 -20.38 10.62
N LEU A 427 10.44 -21.69 10.71
CA LEU A 427 11.52 -22.60 11.12
C LEU A 427 12.69 -22.61 10.12
N ALA A 428 12.40 -22.60 8.81
CA ALA A 428 13.42 -22.48 7.78
C ALA A 428 14.18 -21.16 7.90
N GLY A 429 13.45 -20.05 8.10
CA GLY A 429 14.04 -18.73 8.33
C GLY A 429 14.93 -18.69 9.55
N GLU A 430 14.51 -19.34 10.63
CA GLU A 430 15.32 -19.47 11.86
C GLU A 430 16.58 -20.31 11.64
N ALA A 431 16.44 -21.44 10.97
CA ALA A 431 17.58 -22.31 10.67
C ALA A 431 18.62 -21.59 9.79
N VAL A 432 18.19 -20.89 8.74
CA VAL A 432 19.07 -20.10 7.88
C VAL A 432 19.75 -18.98 8.68
N THR A 433 19.00 -18.30 9.55
CA THR A 433 19.53 -17.26 10.44
C THR A 433 20.61 -17.83 11.37
N LEU A 434 20.35 -18.95 12.02
CA LEU A 434 21.31 -19.62 12.89
C LEU A 434 22.58 -20.03 12.14
N LEU A 435 22.46 -20.65 10.98
CA LEU A 435 23.59 -21.05 10.13
C LEU A 435 24.44 -19.84 9.73
N PHE A 436 23.79 -18.72 9.36
CA PHE A 436 24.47 -17.50 9.00
C PHE A 436 25.24 -16.89 10.20
N LEU A 437 24.61 -16.83 11.37
CA LEU A 437 25.22 -16.29 12.58
C LEU A 437 26.37 -17.18 13.10
N ILE A 438 26.26 -18.48 12.96
CA ILE A 438 27.35 -19.41 13.26
C ILE A 438 28.54 -19.17 12.32
N GLY A 439 28.28 -19.03 11.01
CA GLY A 439 29.32 -18.83 10.00
C GLY A 439 30.10 -17.52 10.17
N ILE A 440 29.43 -16.43 10.48
CA ILE A 440 30.05 -15.08 10.57
C ILE A 440 30.48 -14.72 11.98
N TYR A 441 29.64 -14.97 12.98
CA TYR A 441 29.87 -14.55 14.35
C TYR A 441 30.36 -15.68 15.26
N ARG A 442 30.56 -16.91 14.74
CA ARG A 442 30.88 -18.11 15.52
C ARG A 442 29.93 -18.32 16.72
N PHE A 443 28.75 -17.73 16.63
CA PHE A 443 27.72 -17.73 17.68
C PHE A 443 28.18 -17.13 19.03
N ALA A 444 29.24 -16.30 19.03
CA ALA A 444 29.77 -15.70 20.24
C ALA A 444 28.81 -14.63 20.79
N GLY A 445 28.47 -14.72 22.07
CA GLY A 445 27.58 -13.78 22.75
C GLY A 445 26.09 -14.02 22.51
N PHE A 446 25.67 -14.97 21.70
CA PHE A 446 24.26 -15.23 21.45
C PHE A 446 23.64 -16.22 22.45
N SER A 447 22.44 -15.91 22.93
CA SER A 447 21.65 -16.83 23.74
C SER A 447 20.81 -17.77 22.85
N ARG A 448 20.98 -19.07 22.97
CA ARG A 448 20.20 -20.09 22.21
C ARG A 448 18.70 -19.94 22.46
N VAL A 449 18.32 -19.56 23.69
CA VAL A 449 16.92 -19.39 24.08
C VAL A 449 16.23 -18.27 23.29
N VAL A 450 16.97 -17.21 22.92
CA VAL A 450 16.42 -16.11 22.11
C VAL A 450 15.89 -16.62 20.77
N PHE A 451 16.63 -17.49 20.09
CA PHE A 451 16.23 -18.00 18.77
C PHE A 451 15.05 -18.96 18.84
N VAL A 452 14.95 -19.77 19.91
CA VAL A 452 13.77 -20.62 20.14
C VAL A 452 12.53 -19.77 20.40
N LEU A 453 12.65 -18.75 21.24
CA LEU A 453 11.54 -17.80 21.52
C LEU A 453 11.18 -16.99 20.28
N ASP A 454 12.17 -16.57 19.51
CA ASP A 454 11.96 -15.79 18.29
C ASP A 454 11.22 -16.60 17.21
N ALA A 455 11.58 -17.88 17.03
CA ALA A 455 10.83 -18.79 16.14
C ALA A 455 9.35 -18.89 16.56
N LEU A 456 9.10 -19.10 17.86
CA LEU A 456 7.76 -19.23 18.42
C LEU A 456 6.96 -17.93 18.26
N PHE A 457 7.53 -16.78 18.63
CA PHE A 457 6.87 -15.48 18.52
C PHE A 457 6.67 -15.08 17.06
N SER A 458 7.65 -15.32 16.18
CA SER A 458 7.51 -15.08 14.74
C SER A 458 6.32 -15.84 14.15
N TRP A 459 6.23 -17.15 14.44
CA TRP A 459 5.09 -17.95 14.00
C TRP A 459 3.76 -17.46 14.59
N ALA A 460 3.72 -17.20 15.90
CA ALA A 460 2.50 -16.77 16.59
C ALA A 460 2.00 -15.40 16.09
N LEU A 461 2.88 -14.39 15.95
CA LEU A 461 2.51 -13.06 15.50
C LEU A 461 2.09 -13.06 14.02
N LEU A 462 2.82 -13.76 13.17
CA LEU A 462 2.44 -13.89 11.77
C LEU A 462 1.09 -14.62 11.60
N LEU A 463 0.84 -15.64 12.41
CA LEU A 463 -0.45 -16.34 12.44
C LEU A 463 -1.56 -15.42 12.97
N ALA A 464 -1.31 -14.68 14.05
CA ALA A 464 -2.27 -13.74 14.63
C ALA A 464 -2.68 -12.65 13.63
N ILE A 465 -1.73 -12.06 12.88
CA ILE A 465 -2.03 -11.10 11.81
C ILE A 465 -3.00 -11.72 10.80
N ARG A 466 -2.74 -12.94 10.36
CA ARG A 466 -3.58 -13.62 9.36
C ARG A 466 -4.95 -14.00 9.89
N GLN A 467 -5.02 -14.43 11.15
CA GLN A 467 -6.28 -14.79 11.83
C GLN A 467 -7.12 -13.55 12.18
N SER A 468 -6.51 -12.44 12.60
CA SER A 468 -7.22 -11.20 12.96
C SER A 468 -8.07 -10.68 11.81
N PHE A 469 -7.58 -10.77 10.58
CA PHE A 469 -8.36 -10.43 9.38
C PHE A 469 -9.57 -11.35 9.19
N SER A 470 -9.48 -12.61 9.56
CA SER A 470 -10.60 -13.57 9.50
C SER A 470 -11.66 -13.27 10.55
N LEU A 471 -11.22 -13.03 11.80
CA LEU A 471 -12.08 -12.70 12.94
C LEU A 471 -12.77 -11.34 12.77
N PHE A 472 -12.05 -10.31 12.33
CA PHE A 472 -12.61 -8.98 12.08
C PHE A 472 -13.72 -9.02 11.02
N ARG A 473 -13.54 -9.85 9.99
CA ARG A 473 -14.55 -10.07 8.96
C ARG A 473 -15.81 -10.77 9.52
N SER A 474 -15.66 -11.74 10.42
CA SER A 474 -16.79 -12.44 11.02
C SER A 474 -17.60 -11.55 11.96
N SER A 475 -16.94 -10.61 12.64
CA SER A 475 -17.59 -9.62 13.49
C SER A 475 -18.26 -8.51 12.68
N LEU A 476 -17.63 -7.95 11.65
CA LEU A 476 -18.25 -6.97 10.75
C LEU A 476 -19.44 -7.57 9.98
N GLY A 477 -19.36 -8.86 9.62
CA GLY A 477 -20.48 -9.60 9.05
C GLY A 477 -21.71 -9.65 9.97
N ARG A 478 -21.50 -9.67 11.27
CA ARG A 478 -22.57 -9.61 12.28
C ARG A 478 -23.13 -8.19 12.51
N TRP A 479 -22.30 -7.15 12.36
CA TRP A 479 -22.71 -5.75 12.58
C TRP A 479 -23.29 -5.06 11.33
N GLY A 480 -22.86 -5.49 10.13
CA GLY A 480 -23.32 -4.92 8.85
C GLY A 480 -24.65 -5.47 8.33
N LEU A 481 -25.25 -6.44 9.02
CA LEU A 481 -26.41 -7.19 8.55
C LEU A 481 -27.76 -6.65 9.06
N SER A 482 -27.81 -5.46 9.67
CA SER A 482 -29.08 -4.96 10.22
C SER A 482 -29.91 -4.08 9.25
N ASN A 483 -29.41 -3.68 8.08
CA ASN A 483 -30.09 -2.72 7.20
C ASN A 483 -30.09 -3.05 5.70
N GLY A 484 -30.26 -4.31 5.33
CA GLY A 484 -30.57 -4.69 3.95
C GLY A 484 -31.37 -5.99 3.93
N GLU A 485 -32.41 -6.07 3.15
CA GLU A 485 -33.20 -7.28 2.94
C GLU A 485 -32.28 -8.43 2.53
N GLN A 486 -31.87 -9.25 3.49
CA GLN A 486 -31.07 -10.45 3.22
C GLN A 486 -31.94 -11.44 2.45
N ARG A 487 -31.50 -11.79 1.24
CA ARG A 487 -32.04 -12.93 0.51
C ARG A 487 -31.94 -14.17 1.41
N ARG A 488 -33.10 -14.64 1.89
CA ARG A 488 -33.21 -15.83 2.76
C ARG A 488 -33.80 -16.95 1.94
N VAL A 489 -33.25 -18.15 2.09
CA VAL A 489 -33.69 -19.32 1.36
C VAL A 489 -33.93 -20.48 2.32
N PHE A 490 -34.86 -21.38 1.98
CA PHE A 490 -34.92 -22.70 2.57
C PHE A 490 -34.11 -23.68 1.72
N VAL A 491 -33.60 -24.73 2.33
CA VAL A 491 -32.99 -25.86 1.65
C VAL A 491 -33.78 -27.13 1.99
N LEU A 492 -34.10 -27.88 0.96
CA LEU A 492 -34.82 -29.14 1.08
C LEU A 492 -33.89 -30.30 1.38
N GLY A 493 -34.35 -31.18 2.26
CA GLY A 493 -33.68 -32.44 2.60
C GLY A 493 -32.64 -32.34 3.70
N THR A 494 -32.15 -33.50 4.11
CA THR A 494 -31.17 -33.70 5.19
C THR A 494 -29.97 -34.56 4.74
N SER A 495 -29.86 -34.84 3.44
CA SER A 495 -28.82 -35.68 2.82
C SER A 495 -27.43 -35.02 2.78
N GLU A 496 -26.40 -35.78 2.39
CA GLU A 496 -25.06 -35.23 2.15
C GLU A 496 -25.06 -34.12 1.08
N ARG A 497 -25.96 -34.14 0.12
CA ARG A 497 -26.10 -33.10 -0.91
C ARG A 497 -26.67 -31.81 -0.35
N THR A 498 -27.48 -31.88 0.71
CA THR A 498 -27.89 -30.70 1.47
C THR A 498 -26.69 -30.00 2.10
N GLU A 499 -25.66 -30.75 2.54
CA GLU A 499 -24.41 -30.15 3.03
C GLU A 499 -23.72 -29.35 1.94
N LEU A 500 -23.63 -29.89 0.71
CA LEU A 500 -23.03 -29.18 -0.41
C LEU A 500 -23.81 -27.91 -0.77
N ALA A 501 -25.13 -27.97 -0.76
CA ALA A 501 -25.99 -26.81 -0.99
C ALA A 501 -25.80 -25.76 0.11
N LEU A 502 -25.71 -26.16 1.38
CA LEU A 502 -25.42 -25.24 2.50
C LEU A 502 -24.02 -24.64 2.40
N ARG A 503 -23.01 -25.39 1.96
CA ARG A 503 -21.67 -24.85 1.67
C ARG A 503 -21.71 -23.83 0.54
N TYR A 504 -22.40 -24.10 -0.55
CA TYR A 504 -22.60 -23.18 -1.67
C TYR A 504 -23.28 -21.87 -1.22
N LEU A 505 -24.37 -21.98 -0.43
CA LEU A 505 -25.07 -20.81 0.13
C LEU A 505 -24.17 -19.98 1.04
N ARG A 506 -23.39 -20.64 1.88
CA ARG A 506 -22.43 -20.01 2.77
C ARG A 506 -21.35 -19.24 1.99
N ASP A 507 -20.86 -19.83 0.91
CA ASP A 507 -19.88 -19.19 0.02
C ASP A 507 -20.48 -17.98 -0.72
N ARG A 508 -21.75 -18.04 -1.09
CA ARG A 508 -22.50 -16.94 -1.75
C ARG A 508 -23.11 -15.93 -0.77
N ARG A 509 -22.98 -16.13 0.54
CA ARG A 509 -23.57 -15.30 1.61
C ARG A 509 -25.08 -15.19 1.53
N ILE A 510 -25.75 -16.23 1.07
CA ILE A 510 -27.19 -16.36 1.09
C ILE A 510 -27.56 -16.98 2.45
N ALA A 511 -28.45 -16.33 3.20
CA ALA A 511 -28.84 -16.86 4.51
C ALA A 511 -29.79 -18.04 4.34
N CYS A 512 -29.40 -19.21 4.85
CA CYS A 512 -30.33 -20.33 5.00
C CYS A 512 -31.19 -20.07 6.24
N ALA A 513 -32.49 -19.93 6.06
CA ALA A 513 -33.45 -19.73 7.15
C ALA A 513 -33.75 -21.03 7.91
N GLY A 514 -33.53 -22.19 7.28
CA GLY A 514 -33.68 -23.50 7.88
C GLY A 514 -33.78 -24.60 6.83
N LEU A 515 -33.71 -25.84 7.29
CA LEU A 515 -33.93 -27.02 6.46
C LEU A 515 -35.40 -27.45 6.52
N ILE A 516 -35.90 -27.94 5.40
CA ILE A 516 -37.23 -28.51 5.27
C ILE A 516 -37.08 -30.02 5.05
N ASP A 517 -37.68 -30.80 5.94
CA ASP A 517 -37.68 -32.27 5.86
C ASP A 517 -38.57 -32.73 4.70
N THR A 518 -38.01 -33.57 3.84
CA THR A 518 -38.74 -34.20 2.71
C THR A 518 -39.39 -35.54 3.09
N ASN A 519 -38.97 -36.16 4.19
CA ASN A 519 -39.34 -37.54 4.61
C ASN A 519 -40.43 -37.62 5.67
N GLY A 520 -41.26 -36.59 5.85
CA GLY A 520 -42.48 -36.72 6.66
C GLY A 520 -42.35 -36.35 8.15
N GLY A 521 -41.31 -35.63 8.56
CA GLY A 521 -41.24 -34.97 9.89
C GLY A 521 -40.40 -35.66 10.95
N GLY A 522 -39.67 -36.71 10.61
CA GLY A 522 -38.83 -37.46 11.57
C GLY A 522 -37.63 -36.67 12.13
N ASP A 523 -37.17 -35.65 11.41
CA ASP A 523 -36.00 -34.82 11.79
C ASP A 523 -36.39 -33.43 12.33
N LEU A 524 -37.60 -33.15 12.60
CA LEU A 524 -38.13 -31.85 13.03
C LEU A 524 -37.43 -31.35 14.31
N GLY A 525 -36.87 -30.16 14.28
CA GLY A 525 -36.14 -29.54 15.40
C GLY A 525 -34.68 -29.96 15.53
N ARG A 526 -34.23 -30.96 14.79
CA ARG A 526 -32.86 -31.48 14.81
C ARG A 526 -31.88 -30.54 14.09
N TRP A 527 -30.65 -30.53 14.54
CA TRP A 527 -29.58 -29.82 13.87
C TRP A 527 -28.83 -30.75 12.90
N VAL A 528 -28.90 -30.43 11.63
CA VAL A 528 -28.24 -31.19 10.56
C VAL A 528 -27.28 -30.25 9.82
N TRP A 529 -26.03 -30.62 9.69
CA TRP A 529 -24.98 -29.81 9.04
C TRP A 529 -24.86 -28.37 9.58
N GLY A 530 -25.17 -28.19 10.88
CA GLY A 530 -25.13 -26.88 11.55
C GLY A 530 -26.31 -25.96 11.24
N THR A 531 -27.38 -26.49 10.63
CA THR A 531 -28.64 -25.78 10.35
C THR A 531 -29.80 -26.56 10.95
N ARG A 532 -30.80 -25.86 11.48
CA ARG A 532 -31.95 -26.49 12.14
C ARG A 532 -33.02 -26.92 11.12
N VAL A 533 -33.58 -28.11 11.27
CA VAL A 533 -34.76 -28.53 10.54
C VAL A 533 -35.98 -27.87 11.17
N ILE A 534 -36.67 -27.00 10.42
CA ILE A 534 -37.72 -26.12 10.97
C ILE A 534 -39.15 -26.57 10.63
N GLY A 535 -39.32 -27.47 9.69
CA GLY A 535 -40.62 -27.99 9.30
C GLY A 535 -40.55 -29.00 8.18
N GLY A 536 -41.71 -29.52 7.79
CA GLY A 536 -41.88 -30.39 6.63
C GLY A 536 -42.51 -29.68 5.43
N LEU A 537 -42.68 -30.41 4.33
CA LEU A 537 -43.26 -29.89 3.07
C LEU A 537 -44.67 -29.29 3.27
N LYS A 538 -45.46 -29.82 4.20
CA LYS A 538 -46.82 -29.32 4.52
C LYS A 538 -46.83 -27.93 5.17
N ASP A 539 -45.71 -27.52 5.76
CA ASP A 539 -45.59 -26.26 6.49
C ASP A 539 -45.04 -25.10 5.65
N LEU A 540 -44.73 -25.33 4.37
CA LEU A 540 -43.98 -24.37 3.50
C LEU A 540 -44.63 -22.99 3.47
N SER A 541 -45.95 -22.89 3.28
CA SER A 541 -46.64 -21.59 3.20
C SER A 541 -46.55 -20.81 4.52
N ARG A 542 -46.70 -21.47 5.65
CA ARG A 542 -46.60 -20.86 6.96
C ARG A 542 -45.18 -20.45 7.31
N LEU A 543 -44.20 -21.30 6.98
CA LEU A 543 -42.78 -21.04 7.21
C LEU A 543 -42.25 -19.94 6.31
N GLY A 544 -42.64 -19.92 5.03
CA GLY A 544 -42.25 -18.85 4.07
C GLY A 544 -42.66 -17.48 4.56
N TYR A 545 -43.92 -17.35 5.04
CA TYR A 545 -44.42 -16.09 5.60
C TYR A 545 -43.69 -15.70 6.91
N ASN A 546 -43.56 -16.62 7.85
CA ASN A 546 -42.95 -16.36 9.17
C ASN A 546 -41.46 -15.98 9.08
N HIS A 547 -40.72 -16.59 8.16
CA HIS A 547 -39.29 -16.36 7.99
C HIS A 547 -38.93 -15.35 6.90
N ARG A 548 -39.94 -14.78 6.22
CA ARG A 548 -39.80 -13.87 5.08
C ARG A 548 -38.87 -14.45 4.00
N VAL A 549 -39.13 -15.68 3.61
CA VAL A 549 -38.38 -16.43 2.62
C VAL A 549 -39.20 -16.45 1.32
N SER A 550 -38.55 -16.13 0.22
CA SER A 550 -39.16 -16.12 -1.14
C SER A 550 -38.61 -17.22 -2.06
N GLU A 551 -37.60 -17.96 -1.60
CA GLU A 551 -36.91 -18.94 -2.44
C GLU A 551 -36.64 -20.24 -1.67
N ILE A 552 -36.75 -21.37 -2.37
CA ILE A 552 -36.43 -22.69 -1.86
C ILE A 552 -35.47 -23.40 -2.81
N ILE A 553 -34.45 -24.02 -2.23
CA ILE A 553 -33.42 -24.74 -2.99
C ILE A 553 -33.65 -26.24 -2.81
N LEU A 554 -33.79 -26.91 -3.95
CA LEU A 554 -33.81 -28.35 -4.07
C LEU A 554 -32.46 -28.84 -4.57
N PRO A 555 -31.63 -29.52 -3.76
CA PRO A 555 -30.46 -30.23 -4.25
C PRO A 555 -30.87 -31.30 -5.26
N GLU A 556 -30.08 -31.48 -6.31
CA GLU A 556 -30.33 -32.52 -7.31
C GLU A 556 -30.26 -33.91 -6.64
N ASP A 557 -31.15 -34.82 -7.07
CA ASP A 557 -31.35 -36.16 -6.51
C ASP A 557 -31.91 -36.22 -5.06
N GLU A 558 -32.32 -35.09 -4.49
CA GLU A 558 -33.12 -35.14 -3.28
C GLU A 558 -34.54 -35.59 -3.66
N SER A 559 -34.98 -36.71 -3.10
CA SER A 559 -36.33 -37.24 -3.35
C SER A 559 -37.40 -36.40 -2.66
N VAL A 560 -38.33 -35.88 -3.43
CA VAL A 560 -39.55 -35.26 -2.90
C VAL A 560 -40.74 -36.19 -3.23
N PRO A 561 -41.72 -36.34 -2.31
CA PRO A 561 -42.84 -37.23 -2.51
C PRO A 561 -43.90 -36.72 -3.52
N TYR A 562 -43.50 -35.83 -4.40
CA TYR A 562 -44.34 -35.22 -5.44
C TYR A 562 -43.64 -35.31 -6.81
N SER A 563 -44.44 -35.36 -7.88
CA SER A 563 -43.88 -35.15 -9.22
C SER A 563 -43.31 -33.72 -9.34
N ASP A 564 -42.33 -33.52 -10.20
CA ASP A 564 -41.70 -32.18 -10.42
C ASP A 564 -42.72 -31.07 -10.74
N VAL A 565 -43.83 -31.42 -11.39
CA VAL A 565 -44.89 -30.47 -11.75
C VAL A 565 -45.75 -30.15 -10.50
N GLU A 566 -46.16 -31.15 -9.76
CA GLU A 566 -46.96 -30.98 -8.54
C GLU A 566 -46.19 -30.20 -7.49
N PHE A 567 -44.90 -30.48 -7.34
CA PHE A 567 -44.07 -29.78 -6.37
C PHE A 567 -43.85 -28.28 -6.74
N ARG A 568 -43.72 -27.97 -8.05
CA ARG A 568 -43.68 -26.57 -8.51
C ARG A 568 -44.98 -25.83 -8.19
N VAL A 569 -46.14 -26.47 -8.41
CA VAL A 569 -47.43 -25.88 -8.08
C VAL A 569 -47.54 -25.65 -6.55
N HIS A 570 -47.06 -26.57 -5.74
CA HIS A 570 -47.06 -26.42 -4.30
C HIS A 570 -46.16 -25.29 -3.79
N CYS A 571 -44.98 -25.13 -4.38
CA CYS A 571 -44.09 -23.98 -4.12
C CYS A 571 -44.72 -22.65 -4.58
N GLN A 572 -45.41 -22.62 -5.72
CA GLN A 572 -46.10 -21.42 -6.21
C GLN A 572 -47.26 -21.01 -5.29
N GLN A 573 -48.04 -21.98 -4.80
CA GLN A 573 -49.10 -21.73 -3.81
C GLN A 573 -48.54 -21.18 -2.48
N ALA A 574 -47.31 -21.57 -2.12
CA ALA A 574 -46.58 -21.05 -0.98
C ALA A 574 -45.86 -19.71 -1.25
N HIS A 575 -46.00 -19.13 -2.43
CA HIS A 575 -45.28 -17.95 -2.89
C HIS A 575 -43.74 -18.10 -2.84
N LEU A 576 -43.23 -19.33 -3.03
CA LEU A 576 -41.82 -19.66 -3.00
C LEU A 576 -41.31 -19.96 -4.43
N ARG A 577 -40.19 -19.37 -4.81
CA ARG A 577 -39.50 -19.68 -6.06
C ARG A 577 -38.60 -20.90 -5.86
N LEU A 578 -38.86 -21.96 -6.61
CA LEU A 578 -38.03 -23.18 -6.59
C LEU A 578 -36.78 -23.00 -7.44
N ILE A 579 -35.62 -23.30 -6.85
CA ILE A 579 -34.31 -23.31 -7.50
C ILE A 579 -33.74 -24.72 -7.36
N LYS A 580 -33.51 -25.42 -8.47
CA LYS A 580 -32.76 -26.68 -8.47
C LYS A 580 -31.27 -26.39 -8.49
N LEU A 581 -30.51 -27.01 -7.59
CA LEU A 581 -29.06 -26.91 -7.50
C LEU A 581 -28.45 -28.26 -7.89
N GLY A 582 -27.87 -28.33 -9.11
CA GLY A 582 -27.16 -29.50 -9.60
C GLY A 582 -25.63 -29.28 -9.61
N LEU A 583 -24.89 -30.34 -9.39
CA LEU A 583 -23.44 -30.41 -9.60
C LEU A 583 -23.18 -31.32 -10.80
N TYR A 584 -22.74 -30.72 -11.91
CA TYR A 584 -22.35 -31.48 -13.09
C TYR A 584 -20.83 -31.64 -13.10
N SER A 585 -20.34 -32.89 -13.22
CA SER A 585 -18.98 -33.16 -13.67
C SER A 585 -18.97 -33.05 -15.21
N VAL A 586 -18.29 -32.06 -15.75
CA VAL A 586 -18.00 -32.02 -17.17
C VAL A 586 -16.78 -32.92 -17.40
N GLU A 587 -17.00 -34.13 -17.85
CA GLU A 587 -15.95 -34.95 -18.47
C GLU A 587 -15.65 -34.31 -19.82
N GLY A 588 -14.53 -33.62 -19.91
CA GLY A 588 -14.05 -33.00 -21.14
C GLY A 588 -13.44 -34.05 -22.05
N ASP A 589 -14.20 -34.52 -23.03
CA ASP A 589 -13.63 -35.06 -24.25
C ASP A 589 -13.28 -33.89 -25.18
N SER A 590 -11.97 -33.84 -25.49
CA SER A 590 -11.33 -33.05 -26.57
C SER A 590 -11.55 -31.52 -26.61
N ALA A 591 -10.45 -30.83 -26.75
CA ALA A 591 -10.22 -29.36 -26.73
C ALA A 591 -10.81 -28.57 -27.92
N THR A 592 -12.06 -28.74 -28.31
CA THR A 592 -12.64 -28.05 -29.47
C THR A 592 -14.01 -27.38 -29.31
N ASP A 593 -14.64 -27.43 -28.12
CA ASP A 593 -15.96 -26.79 -27.93
C ASP A 593 -16.00 -25.79 -26.81
N TRP A 594 -15.27 -24.70 -26.95
CA TRP A 594 -15.47 -23.47 -26.17
C TRP A 594 -15.69 -22.31 -27.15
N GLN A 595 -16.91 -22.08 -27.55
CA GLN A 595 -17.38 -20.80 -28.07
C GLN A 595 -18.12 -20.00 -27.01
#